data_05d3412a98e5b2a70b8df5d85354675e
#
_entry.id   05d3412a98e5b2a70b8df5d85354675e
#
_cell.length_a   1.000
_cell.length_b   1.000
_cell.length_c   1.000
_cell.angle_alpha   90.00
_cell.angle_beta   90.00
_cell.angle_gamma   90.00
#
_symmetry.space_group_name_H-M   'P 1'
#
loop_
_entity.id
_entity.type
_entity.pdbx_description
1 polymer ?
#
loop_
_entity_poly.entity_id
_entity_poly.type
_entity_poly.pdbx_seq_one_letter_code
_entity_poly.pdbx_strand_id
1 'polypeptide(L)'
;MGDEAGGREHSVLCLRLMQLFPRVSRGMRRWQDRVAPSSGTPLGPRHVAALQQLRGGPVTVGELASLLGLTLPTVSGVLADLDRAGFIDRQPDPADRRRTLVQIQPTQAAVVEQWLDGAASPLARVLDKLEPSERAAFLKAMNMLEEELTVDDARP
;
A
#
# COMPACT_ATOMS: atom_id res chain seq x y z
N MET A 1 26.61 -33.68 6.85
CA MET A 1 26.33 -33.69 5.41
C MET A 1 24.91 -33.25 5.02
N GLY A 2 23.99 -33.12 6.00
CA GLY A 2 22.61 -32.63 5.77
C GLY A 2 22.45 -31.12 5.82
N ASP A 3 23.30 -30.40 6.50
CA ASP A 3 23.17 -28.96 6.78
C ASP A 3 23.62 -28.07 5.58
N GLU A 4 24.63 -28.54 4.84
CA GLU A 4 25.11 -27.81 3.64
C GLU A 4 24.14 -27.83 2.45
N ALA A 5 23.31 -28.87 2.34
CA ALA A 5 22.30 -28.97 1.26
C ALA A 5 21.12 -28.00 1.56
N GLY A 6 20.66 -27.95 2.82
CA GLY A 6 19.61 -27.02 3.25
C GLY A 6 20.03 -25.54 3.12
N GLY A 7 21.27 -25.22 3.46
CA GLY A 7 21.81 -23.88 3.31
C GLY A 7 21.90 -23.41 1.83
N ARG A 8 22.26 -24.30 0.91
CA ARG A 8 22.31 -23.99 -0.54
C ARG A 8 20.90 -23.78 -1.12
N GLU A 9 19.95 -24.63 -0.75
CA GLU A 9 18.55 -24.51 -1.22
C GLU A 9 17.95 -23.17 -0.73
N HIS A 10 18.17 -22.84 0.55
CA HIS A 10 17.72 -21.56 1.10
C HIS A 10 18.32 -20.37 0.34
N SER A 11 19.62 -20.37 0.05
CA SER A 11 20.30 -19.31 -0.72
C SER A 11 19.73 -19.16 -2.11
N VAL A 12 19.43 -20.27 -2.79
CA VAL A 12 18.83 -20.24 -4.14
C VAL A 12 17.43 -19.62 -4.10
N LEU A 13 16.63 -19.95 -3.09
CA LEU A 13 15.29 -19.34 -2.91
C LEU A 13 15.39 -17.84 -2.64
N CYS A 14 16.29 -17.39 -1.78
CA CYS A 14 16.51 -15.96 -1.53
C CYS A 14 16.86 -15.20 -2.81
N LEU A 15 17.82 -15.69 -3.59
CA LEU A 15 18.21 -15.08 -4.86
C LEU A 15 17.05 -15.02 -5.85
N ARG A 16 16.24 -16.07 -5.93
CA ARG A 16 15.05 -16.10 -6.79
C ARG A 16 14.01 -15.07 -6.36
N LEU A 17 13.74 -14.95 -5.06
CA LEU A 17 12.83 -13.94 -4.53
C LEU A 17 13.33 -12.53 -4.82
N MET A 18 14.62 -12.25 -4.60
CA MET A 18 15.21 -10.94 -4.92
C MET A 18 15.07 -10.56 -6.40
N GLN A 19 15.09 -11.52 -7.31
CA GLN A 19 14.84 -11.29 -8.74
C GLN A 19 13.36 -11.05 -9.04
N LEU A 20 12.44 -11.66 -8.28
CA LEU A 20 11.00 -11.52 -8.48
C LEU A 20 10.46 -10.19 -7.97
N PHE A 21 10.93 -9.70 -6.81
CA PHE A 21 10.43 -8.46 -6.21
C PHE A 21 10.40 -7.26 -7.16
N PRO A 22 11.49 -6.89 -7.86
CA PRO A 22 11.46 -5.76 -8.78
C PRO A 22 10.51 -5.96 -9.96
N ARG A 23 10.35 -7.22 -10.42
CA ARG A 23 9.43 -7.55 -11.52
C ARG A 23 7.98 -7.43 -11.09
N VAL A 24 7.64 -7.98 -9.91
CA VAL A 24 6.30 -7.87 -9.31
C VAL A 24 5.95 -6.41 -9.04
N SER A 25 6.84 -5.66 -8.38
CA SER A 25 6.62 -4.24 -8.08
C SER A 25 6.38 -3.41 -9.33
N ARG A 26 7.19 -3.61 -10.39
CA ARG A 26 6.95 -2.92 -11.68
C ARG A 26 5.65 -3.35 -12.34
N GLY A 27 5.30 -4.64 -12.26
CA GLY A 27 4.04 -5.17 -12.78
C GLY A 27 2.83 -4.56 -12.08
N MET A 28 2.86 -4.54 -10.75
CA MET A 28 1.81 -3.93 -9.93
C MET A 28 1.65 -2.44 -10.22
N ARG A 29 2.75 -1.69 -10.30
CA ARG A 29 2.72 -0.27 -10.65
C ARG A 29 2.04 -0.02 -12.00
N ARG A 30 2.48 -0.72 -13.05
CA ARG A 30 1.87 -0.61 -14.39
C ARG A 30 0.38 -0.96 -14.39
N TRP A 31 -0.01 -1.93 -13.56
CA TRP A 31 -1.41 -2.30 -13.40
C TRP A 31 -2.20 -1.20 -12.72
N GLN A 32 -1.71 -0.66 -11.61
CA GLN A 32 -2.34 0.43 -10.88
C GLN A 32 -2.47 1.69 -11.72
N ASP A 33 -1.44 2.04 -12.50
CA ASP A 33 -1.49 3.16 -13.46
C ASP A 33 -2.58 2.95 -14.53
N ARG A 34 -2.82 1.71 -14.94
CA ARG A 34 -3.83 1.38 -15.97
C ARG A 34 -5.26 1.46 -15.46
N VAL A 35 -5.48 1.12 -14.19
CA VAL A 35 -6.81 1.12 -13.56
C VAL A 35 -7.11 2.41 -12.81
N ALA A 36 -6.16 3.34 -12.73
CA ALA A 36 -6.36 4.64 -12.11
C ALA A 36 -7.46 5.42 -12.85
N PRO A 37 -8.35 6.09 -12.12
CA PRO A 37 -9.38 6.90 -12.73
C PRO A 37 -8.78 8.09 -13.48
N SER A 38 -9.44 8.49 -14.56
CA SER A 38 -9.05 9.66 -15.37
C SER A 38 -9.41 10.94 -14.63
N SER A 39 -8.53 11.45 -13.80
CA SER A 39 -8.75 12.65 -12.96
C SER A 39 -7.98 13.89 -13.42
N GLY A 40 -7.22 13.81 -14.51
CA GLY A 40 -6.30 14.88 -14.94
C GLY A 40 -5.05 15.03 -14.04
N THR A 41 -4.99 14.34 -12.90
CA THR A 41 -3.86 14.27 -11.99
C THR A 41 -3.24 12.88 -12.06
N PRO A 42 -1.92 12.73 -12.24
CA PRO A 42 -1.28 11.42 -12.22
C PRO A 42 -1.40 10.78 -10.84
N LEU A 43 -2.15 9.69 -10.76
CA LEU A 43 -2.37 8.93 -9.53
C LEU A 43 -1.69 7.56 -9.63
N GLY A 44 -1.10 7.09 -8.54
CA GLY A 44 -0.32 5.85 -8.53
C GLY A 44 -0.36 5.12 -7.18
N PRO A 45 0.57 4.19 -6.92
CA PRO A 45 0.54 3.30 -5.76
C PRO A 45 0.37 3.98 -4.40
N ARG A 46 1.02 5.14 -4.18
CA ARG A 46 0.91 5.89 -2.91
C ARG A 46 -0.49 6.45 -2.68
N HIS A 47 -1.18 6.84 -3.75
CA HIS A 47 -2.57 7.32 -3.70
C HIS A 47 -3.52 6.17 -3.35
N VAL A 48 -3.31 4.99 -3.97
CA VAL A 48 -4.05 3.75 -3.62
C VAL A 48 -3.86 3.41 -2.14
N ALA A 49 -2.61 3.41 -1.65
CA ALA A 49 -2.31 3.13 -0.26
C ALA A 49 -2.97 4.14 0.71
N ALA A 50 -2.94 5.43 0.38
CA ALA A 50 -3.61 6.46 1.18
C ALA A 50 -5.13 6.24 1.22
N LEU A 51 -5.78 6.01 0.07
CA LEU A 51 -7.22 5.76 0.01
C LEU A 51 -7.63 4.48 0.74
N GLN A 52 -6.79 3.43 0.74
CA GLN A 52 -7.06 2.23 1.52
C GLN A 52 -7.11 2.51 3.02
N GLN A 53 -6.23 3.36 3.55
CA GLN A 53 -6.28 3.76 4.96
C GLN A 53 -7.53 4.60 5.27
N LEU A 54 -7.98 5.43 4.33
CA LEU A 54 -9.16 6.27 4.50
C LEU A 54 -10.49 5.50 4.40
N ARG A 55 -10.51 4.24 3.96
CA ARG A 55 -11.73 3.39 3.95
C ARG A 55 -12.31 3.18 5.36
N GLY A 56 -11.47 3.18 6.39
CA GLY A 56 -11.88 3.02 7.79
C GLY A 56 -12.54 4.24 8.40
N GLY A 57 -12.53 5.37 7.71
CA GLY A 57 -13.05 6.66 8.19
C GLY A 57 -12.02 7.78 8.17
N PRO A 58 -12.35 8.95 8.71
CA PRO A 58 -11.45 10.10 8.76
C PRO A 58 -10.21 9.81 9.60
N VAL A 59 -9.03 10.21 9.11
CA VAL A 59 -7.77 10.15 9.85
C VAL A 59 -7.03 11.48 9.74
N THR A 60 -6.17 11.80 10.69
CA THR A 60 -5.31 12.99 10.58
C THR A 60 -4.15 12.74 9.62
N VAL A 61 -3.60 13.84 9.08
CA VAL A 61 -2.41 13.77 8.19
C VAL A 61 -1.24 13.07 8.88
N GLY A 62 -1.05 13.30 10.20
CA GLY A 62 0.00 12.67 10.98
C GLY A 62 -0.20 11.17 11.16
N GLU A 63 -1.42 10.74 11.48
CA GLU A 63 -1.79 9.32 11.57
C GLU A 63 -1.59 8.62 10.22
N LEU A 64 -2.02 9.25 9.12
CA LEU A 64 -1.84 8.69 7.79
C LEU A 64 -0.35 8.54 7.43
N ALA A 65 0.49 9.50 7.83
CA ALA A 65 1.94 9.41 7.63
C ALA A 65 2.53 8.20 8.38
N SER A 66 2.13 8.01 9.63
CA SER A 66 2.55 6.85 10.44
C SER A 66 2.08 5.53 9.85
N LEU A 67 0.80 5.44 9.45
CA LEU A 67 0.23 4.23 8.85
C LEU A 67 0.88 3.83 7.52
N LEU A 68 1.35 4.81 6.75
CA LEU A 68 2.02 4.58 5.46
C LEU A 68 3.54 4.43 5.57
N GLY A 69 4.14 4.66 6.74
CA GLY A 69 5.58 4.72 6.90
C GLY A 69 6.24 5.82 6.06
N LEU A 70 5.54 6.96 5.85
CA LEU A 70 5.99 8.05 5.01
C LEU A 70 6.20 9.34 5.82
N THR A 71 7.02 10.23 5.29
CA THR A 71 7.20 11.57 5.89
C THR A 71 5.98 12.46 5.68
N LEU A 72 5.72 13.39 6.60
CA LEU A 72 4.63 14.36 6.49
C LEU A 72 4.62 15.14 5.16
N PRO A 73 5.76 15.65 4.64
CA PRO A 73 5.79 16.30 3.33
C PRO A 73 5.34 15.39 2.19
N THR A 74 5.76 14.11 2.22
CA THR A 74 5.37 13.13 1.19
C THR A 74 3.87 12.88 1.22
N VAL A 75 3.29 12.65 2.40
CA VAL A 75 1.84 12.44 2.56
C VAL A 75 1.07 13.69 2.16
N SER A 76 1.55 14.88 2.54
CA SER A 76 0.92 16.14 2.13
C SER A 76 0.85 16.30 0.60
N GLY A 77 1.89 15.88 -0.13
CA GLY A 77 1.91 15.84 -1.59
C GLY A 77 0.87 14.85 -2.16
N VAL A 78 0.83 13.62 -1.64
CA VAL A 78 -0.15 12.60 -2.03
C VAL A 78 -1.58 13.11 -1.79
N LEU A 79 -1.84 13.70 -0.64
CA LEU A 79 -3.15 14.27 -0.31
C LEU A 79 -3.50 15.48 -1.16
N ALA A 80 -2.53 16.30 -1.57
CA ALA A 80 -2.78 17.42 -2.49
C ALA A 80 -3.20 16.94 -3.88
N ASP A 81 -2.64 15.83 -4.35
CA ASP A 81 -3.02 15.22 -5.62
C ASP A 81 -4.43 14.60 -5.56
N LEU A 82 -4.76 13.89 -4.47
CA LEU A 82 -6.09 13.32 -4.25
C LEU A 82 -7.17 14.40 -4.09
N ASP A 83 -6.86 15.49 -3.43
CA ASP A 83 -7.72 16.66 -3.25
C ASP A 83 -8.00 17.34 -4.59
N ARG A 84 -6.95 17.60 -5.38
CA ARG A 84 -7.05 18.16 -6.74
C ARG A 84 -7.86 17.26 -7.66
N ALA A 85 -7.78 15.94 -7.48
CA ALA A 85 -8.57 14.95 -8.19
C ALA A 85 -10.01 14.83 -7.67
N GLY A 86 -10.36 15.47 -6.55
CA GLY A 86 -11.69 15.48 -5.95
C GLY A 86 -12.05 14.21 -5.19
N PHE A 87 -11.08 13.36 -4.81
CA PHE A 87 -11.36 12.09 -4.13
C PHE A 87 -11.44 12.21 -2.61
N ILE A 88 -10.91 13.28 -2.04
CA ILE A 88 -10.88 13.49 -0.59
C ILE A 88 -11.41 14.86 -0.21
N ASP A 89 -11.89 14.96 1.03
CA ASP A 89 -12.20 16.20 1.72
C ASP A 89 -11.26 16.36 2.90
N ARG A 90 -10.97 17.64 3.24
CA ARG A 90 -10.20 18.02 4.41
C ARG A 90 -11.04 18.89 5.31
N GLN A 91 -11.03 18.62 6.61
CA GLN A 91 -11.75 19.41 7.61
C GLN A 91 -10.91 19.53 8.89
N PRO A 92 -11.07 20.64 9.65
CA PRO A 92 -10.47 20.74 10.97
C PRO A 92 -10.99 19.64 11.88
N ASP A 93 -10.11 19.03 12.69
CA ASP A 93 -10.51 18.06 13.70
C ASP A 93 -11.38 18.75 14.76
N PRO A 94 -12.61 18.27 15.04
CA PRO A 94 -13.47 18.85 16.08
C PRO A 94 -12.84 18.81 17.48
N ALA A 95 -11.96 17.84 17.75
CA ALA A 95 -11.29 17.69 19.04
C ALA A 95 -10.05 18.58 19.17
N ASP A 96 -9.34 18.85 18.07
CA ASP A 96 -8.18 19.75 18.02
C ASP A 96 -8.10 20.45 16.65
N ARG A 97 -8.57 21.68 16.59
CA ARG A 97 -8.60 22.50 15.35
C ARG A 97 -7.22 22.76 14.70
N ARG A 98 -6.11 22.44 15.39
CA ARG A 98 -4.77 22.48 14.81
C ARG A 98 -4.47 21.28 13.93
N ARG A 99 -5.28 20.22 14.05
CA ARG A 99 -5.18 18.99 13.26
C ARG A 99 -6.17 19.04 12.09
N THR A 100 -5.78 18.47 10.98
CA THR A 100 -6.64 18.30 9.81
C THR A 100 -7.01 16.84 9.65
N LEU A 101 -8.31 16.58 9.66
CA LEU A 101 -8.89 15.29 9.28
C LEU A 101 -9.01 15.22 7.76
N VAL A 102 -8.71 14.05 7.22
CA VAL A 102 -8.86 13.72 5.81
C VAL A 102 -9.79 12.52 5.70
N GLN A 103 -10.71 12.58 4.76
CA GLN A 103 -11.65 11.49 4.48
C GLN A 103 -11.89 11.36 2.97
N ILE A 104 -12.38 10.20 2.54
CA ILE A 104 -12.88 10.03 1.18
C ILE A 104 -14.12 10.91 1.01
N GLN A 105 -14.19 11.65 -0.10
CA GLN A 105 -15.37 12.46 -0.42
C GLN A 105 -16.57 11.51 -0.64
N PRO A 106 -17.69 11.70 0.07
CA PRO A 106 -18.82 10.76 0.02
C PRO A 106 -19.37 10.53 -1.39
N THR A 107 -19.36 11.55 -2.25
CA THR A 107 -19.80 11.45 -3.64
C THR A 107 -18.86 10.62 -4.52
N GLN A 108 -17.62 10.42 -4.10
CA GLN A 108 -16.60 9.65 -4.81
C GLN A 108 -16.38 8.26 -4.24
N ALA A 109 -17.04 7.90 -3.15
CA ALA A 109 -16.82 6.64 -2.44
C ALA A 109 -16.94 5.42 -3.37
N ALA A 110 -17.95 5.36 -4.24
CA ALA A 110 -18.13 4.26 -5.18
C ALA A 110 -17.00 4.18 -6.23
N VAL A 111 -16.53 5.31 -6.74
CA VAL A 111 -15.41 5.38 -7.70
C VAL A 111 -14.12 4.94 -7.03
N VAL A 112 -13.88 5.38 -5.80
CA VAL A 112 -12.70 4.98 -5.01
C VAL A 112 -12.73 3.48 -4.74
N GLU A 113 -13.86 2.91 -4.31
CA GLU A 113 -13.99 1.46 -4.07
C GLU A 113 -13.69 0.68 -5.35
N GLN A 114 -14.28 1.06 -6.47
CA GLN A 114 -14.02 0.41 -7.76
C GLN A 114 -12.54 0.48 -8.15
N TRP A 115 -11.89 1.60 -7.90
CA TRP A 115 -10.46 1.76 -8.17
C TRP A 115 -9.61 0.88 -7.25
N LEU A 116 -9.89 0.86 -5.96
CA LEU A 116 -9.15 0.03 -4.98
C LEU A 116 -9.29 -1.46 -5.30
N ASP A 117 -10.49 -1.93 -5.63
CA ASP A 117 -10.73 -3.32 -6.03
C ASP A 117 -10.01 -3.65 -7.34
N GLY A 118 -10.06 -2.75 -8.32
CA GLY A 118 -9.30 -2.87 -9.56
C GLY A 118 -7.80 -2.94 -9.32
N ALA A 119 -7.27 -2.08 -8.46
CA ALA A 119 -5.85 -2.03 -8.12
C ALA A 119 -5.38 -3.32 -7.41
N ALA A 120 -6.21 -3.92 -6.57
CA ALA A 120 -5.94 -5.15 -5.85
C ALA A 120 -6.14 -6.42 -6.70
N SER A 121 -6.83 -6.35 -7.83
CA SER A 121 -7.32 -7.51 -8.57
C SER A 121 -6.23 -8.52 -9.02
N PRO A 122 -4.99 -8.15 -9.38
CA PRO A 122 -3.95 -9.15 -9.68
C PRO A 122 -3.59 -9.99 -8.47
N LEU A 123 -3.53 -9.38 -7.28
CA LEU A 123 -3.25 -10.08 -6.03
C LEU A 123 -4.42 -10.98 -5.63
N ALA A 124 -5.66 -10.49 -5.75
CA ALA A 124 -6.86 -11.28 -5.50
C ALA A 124 -6.87 -12.57 -6.34
N ARG A 125 -6.60 -12.46 -7.65
CA ARG A 125 -6.53 -13.63 -8.55
C ARG A 125 -5.42 -14.63 -8.18
N VAL A 126 -4.35 -14.20 -7.55
CA VAL A 126 -3.31 -15.10 -7.02
C VAL A 126 -3.83 -15.78 -5.76
N LEU A 127 -4.39 -15.01 -4.82
CA LEU A 127 -4.92 -15.53 -3.56
C LEU A 127 -6.06 -16.54 -3.78
N ASP A 128 -6.89 -16.34 -4.81
CA ASP A 128 -7.97 -17.28 -5.17
C ASP A 128 -7.46 -18.66 -5.59
N LYS A 129 -6.22 -18.75 -6.07
CA LYS A 129 -5.57 -20.01 -6.49
C LYS A 129 -4.85 -20.74 -5.35
N LEU A 130 -4.73 -20.09 -4.21
CA LEU A 130 -4.04 -20.63 -3.03
C LEU A 130 -5.04 -21.26 -2.07
N GLU A 131 -4.62 -22.33 -1.40
CA GLU A 131 -5.36 -22.90 -0.28
C GLU A 131 -5.34 -21.93 0.94
N PRO A 132 -6.31 -22.02 1.87
CA PRO A 132 -6.36 -21.12 3.03
C PRO A 132 -5.06 -21.08 3.86
N SER A 133 -4.40 -22.24 4.02
CA SER A 133 -3.12 -22.34 4.73
C SER A 133 -1.97 -21.64 3.98
N GLU A 134 -1.97 -21.71 2.65
CA GLU A 134 -0.98 -21.05 1.79
C GLU A 134 -1.16 -19.51 1.81
N ARG A 135 -2.42 -19.04 1.80
CA ARG A 135 -2.72 -17.60 1.97
C ARG A 135 -2.19 -17.07 3.29
N ALA A 136 -2.44 -17.81 4.39
CA ALA A 136 -1.95 -17.44 5.71
C ALA A 136 -0.43 -17.43 5.78
N ALA A 137 0.23 -18.43 5.20
CA ALA A 137 1.69 -18.52 5.13
C ALA A 137 2.29 -17.38 4.29
N PHE A 138 1.67 -17.06 3.16
CA PHE A 138 2.09 -15.96 2.29
C PHE A 138 2.00 -14.61 3.02
N LEU A 139 0.88 -14.30 3.66
CA LEU A 139 0.70 -13.06 4.43
C LEU A 139 1.69 -12.99 5.59
N LYS A 140 1.88 -14.09 6.35
CA LYS A 140 2.84 -14.16 7.42
C LYS A 140 4.27 -13.86 6.94
N ALA A 141 4.68 -14.46 5.82
CA ALA A 141 6.02 -14.24 5.26
C ALA A 141 6.23 -12.79 4.81
N MET A 142 5.20 -12.16 4.23
CA MET A 142 5.25 -10.75 3.82
C MET A 142 5.36 -9.81 5.02
N ASN A 143 4.60 -10.06 6.10
CA ASN A 143 4.68 -9.26 7.33
C ASN A 143 6.05 -9.40 8.01
N MET A 144 6.59 -10.61 8.10
CA MET A 144 7.93 -10.84 8.64
C MET A 144 9.01 -10.11 7.83
N LEU A 145 8.88 -10.10 6.50
CA LEU A 145 9.82 -9.38 5.64
C LEU A 145 9.72 -7.86 5.83
N GLU A 146 8.52 -7.32 5.98
CA GLU A 146 8.29 -5.91 6.28
C GLU A 146 8.93 -5.51 7.61
N GLU A 147 8.75 -6.33 8.66
CA GLU A 147 9.36 -6.12 9.98
C GLU A 147 10.89 -6.08 9.89
N GLU A 148 11.52 -7.03 9.22
CA GLU A 148 12.99 -7.07 9.04
C GLU A 148 13.52 -5.81 8.31
N LEU A 149 12.79 -5.32 7.31
CA LEU A 149 13.21 -4.13 6.55
C LEU A 149 13.03 -2.84 7.35
N THR A 150 12.02 -2.76 8.24
CA THR A 150 11.78 -1.57 9.07
C THR A 150 12.73 -1.48 10.26
N VAL A 151 13.20 -2.59 10.81
CA VAL A 151 14.18 -2.61 11.91
C VAL A 151 15.53 -2.05 11.46
N ASP A 152 15.93 -2.24 10.20
CA ASP A 152 17.22 -1.78 9.68
C ASP A 152 17.24 -0.26 9.41
N ASP A 153 16.10 0.35 9.07
CA ASP A 153 15.96 1.79 8.90
C ASP A 153 16.05 2.59 10.24
N ALA A 154 15.92 1.92 11.37
CA ALA A 154 16.00 2.52 12.70
C ALA A 154 17.42 2.43 13.34
N ARG A 155 18.39 1.82 12.66
CA ARG A 155 19.79 1.81 13.09
C ARG A 155 20.50 3.07 12.58
N PRO A 156 21.10 3.88 13.52
CA PRO A 156 21.84 5.09 13.18
C PRO A 156 23.12 4.80 12.41
#